data_becadc477153a73a21cdc9264c098a1b
#
_entry.id   becadc477153a73a21cdc9264c098a1b
#
_cell.length_a   1.000
_cell.length_b   1.000
_cell.length_c   1.000
_cell.angle_alpha   90.00
_cell.angle_beta   90.00
_cell.angle_gamma   90.00
#
_symmetry.space_group_name_H-M   'P 1'
#
loop_
_entity.id
_entity.type
_entity.pdbx_description
1 polymer ?
#
loop_
_entity_poly.entity_id
_entity_poly.type
_entity_poly.pdbx_seq_one_letter_code
_entity_poly.pdbx_strand_id
1 'polypeptide(L)'
;MDHYFPDVPGLGNVALSRHAQARMVEDGISEHDLKEALLNGSTTPDGQDVLWREKDGVRVVILRQPMPFKGAMLAKTVYRVRPAARATK
;
A
#
# COMPACT_ATOMS: atom_id res chain seq x y z
N MET A 1 -12.98 -0.69 9.36
CA MET A 1 -11.89 -0.08 8.58
C MET A 1 -12.33 0.12 7.14
N ASP A 2 -11.95 1.26 6.57
CA ASP A 2 -12.28 1.54 5.19
C ASP A 2 -11.41 0.70 4.25
N HIS A 3 -12.01 0.23 3.18
CA HIS A 3 -11.29 -0.53 2.18
C HIS A 3 -11.14 0.24 0.87
N TYR A 4 -11.54 1.49 0.88
CA TYR A 4 -11.52 2.34 -0.31
C TYR A 4 -11.05 3.73 0.10
N PHE A 5 -10.04 4.23 -0.59
CA PHE A 5 -9.45 5.53 -0.27
C PHE A 5 -9.48 6.41 -1.51
N PRO A 6 -10.39 7.39 -1.53
CA PRO A 6 -10.49 8.27 -2.69
C PRO A 6 -9.42 9.35 -2.65
N ASP A 7 -9.10 9.85 -3.84
CA ASP A 7 -8.22 11.02 -3.98
C ASP A 7 -6.85 10.90 -3.30
N VAL A 8 -6.24 9.73 -3.41
CA VAL A 8 -4.89 9.56 -2.89
C VAL A 8 -3.93 10.34 -3.79
N PRO A 9 -3.12 11.23 -3.24
CA PRO A 9 -2.23 12.08 -4.04
C PRO A 9 -1.35 11.24 -4.98
N GLY A 10 -1.38 11.60 -6.25
CA GLY A 10 -0.58 10.92 -7.26
C GLY A 10 -1.13 9.59 -7.75
N LEU A 11 -2.18 9.06 -7.11
CA LEU A 11 -2.73 7.76 -7.47
C LEU A 11 -4.22 7.80 -7.82
N GLY A 12 -4.94 8.74 -7.24
CA GLY A 12 -6.39 8.77 -7.39
C GLY A 12 -7.04 7.81 -6.39
N ASN A 13 -8.05 7.09 -6.80
CA ASN A 13 -8.77 6.22 -5.89
C ASN A 13 -8.03 4.88 -5.74
N VAL A 14 -7.97 4.37 -4.53
CA VAL A 14 -7.29 3.10 -4.23
C VAL A 14 -8.21 2.20 -3.41
N ALA A 15 -8.37 0.96 -3.84
CA ALA A 15 -9.16 -0.02 -3.11
C ALA A 15 -8.24 -1.10 -2.54
N LEU A 16 -8.52 -1.61 -1.35
CA LEU A 16 -7.73 -2.67 -0.73
C LEU A 16 -8.26 -4.04 -1.14
N SER A 17 -7.34 -4.93 -1.51
CA SER A 17 -7.72 -6.31 -1.78
C SER A 17 -7.96 -7.04 -0.45
N ARG A 18 -8.61 -8.20 -0.50
CA ARG A 18 -8.78 -9.03 0.69
C ARG A 18 -7.44 -9.48 1.22
N HIS A 19 -6.51 -9.78 0.35
CA HIS A 19 -5.16 -10.18 0.74
C HIS A 19 -4.47 -9.05 1.51
N ALA A 20 -4.62 -7.82 1.04
CA ALA A 20 -4.03 -6.66 1.72
C ALA A 20 -4.62 -6.51 3.12
N GLN A 21 -5.92 -6.71 3.25
CA GLN A 21 -6.57 -6.61 4.56
C GLN A 21 -6.06 -7.69 5.51
N ALA A 22 -5.91 -8.91 5.02
CA ALA A 22 -5.40 -10.02 5.83
C ALA A 22 -3.96 -9.76 6.28
N ARG A 23 -3.13 -9.25 5.38
CA ARG A 23 -1.74 -8.95 5.72
C ARG A 23 -1.65 -7.85 6.77
N MET A 24 -2.53 -6.87 6.72
CA MET A 24 -2.53 -5.81 7.73
C MET A 24 -2.77 -6.40 9.12
N VAL A 25 -3.70 -7.34 9.22
CA VAL A 25 -3.97 -7.99 10.50
C VAL A 25 -2.74 -8.79 10.95
N GLU A 26 -2.16 -9.55 10.05
CA GLU A 26 -0.99 -10.37 10.37
C GLU A 26 0.20 -9.55 10.84
N ASP A 27 0.43 -8.43 10.19
CA ASP A 27 1.60 -7.59 10.46
C ASP A 27 1.31 -6.48 11.47
N GLY A 28 0.12 -6.42 12.01
CA GLY A 28 -0.22 -5.40 12.98
C GLY A 28 -0.22 -3.99 12.44
N ILE A 29 -0.65 -3.82 11.18
CA ILE A 29 -0.69 -2.50 10.55
C ILE A 29 -2.07 -1.89 10.76
N SER A 30 -2.11 -0.73 11.38
CA SER A 30 -3.38 -0.05 11.64
C SER A 30 -3.85 0.71 10.40
N GLU A 31 -5.10 1.12 10.43
CA GLU A 31 -5.64 1.96 9.37
C GLU A 31 -4.87 3.27 9.27
N HIS A 32 -4.48 3.83 10.41
CA HIS A 32 -3.68 5.05 10.44
C HIS A 32 -2.35 4.85 9.72
N ASP A 33 -1.68 3.73 9.98
CA ASP A 33 -0.40 3.43 9.33
C ASP A 33 -0.58 3.28 7.83
N LEU A 34 -1.65 2.63 7.42
CA LEU A 34 -1.96 2.47 6.01
C LEU A 34 -2.21 3.82 5.35
N LYS A 35 -3.00 4.66 5.98
CA LYS A 35 -3.30 5.98 5.42
C LYS A 35 -2.04 6.82 5.30
N GLU A 36 -1.17 6.77 6.29
CA GLU A 36 0.07 7.52 6.24
C GLU A 36 0.94 7.07 5.06
N ALA A 37 1.02 5.78 4.82
CA ALA A 37 1.79 5.28 3.70
C ALA A 37 1.17 5.69 2.37
N LEU A 38 -0.15 5.64 2.26
CA LEU A 38 -0.83 6.02 1.03
C LEU A 38 -0.76 7.53 0.76
N LEU A 39 -0.95 8.34 1.79
CA LEU A 39 -1.05 9.78 1.60
C LEU A 39 0.28 10.50 1.61
N ASN A 40 1.21 10.02 2.42
CA ASN A 40 2.48 10.70 2.63
C ASN A 40 3.71 9.85 2.34
N GLY A 41 3.53 8.64 1.84
CA GLY A 41 4.65 7.76 1.57
C GLY A 41 5.40 8.11 0.31
N SER A 42 6.61 7.60 0.21
CA SER A 42 7.42 7.74 -1.00
C SER A 42 7.00 6.70 -2.02
N THR A 43 6.94 7.09 -3.27
CA THR A 43 6.52 6.19 -4.35
C THR A 43 7.74 5.63 -5.06
N THR A 44 7.77 4.32 -5.25
CA THR A 44 8.83 3.64 -6.00
C THR A 44 8.16 2.76 -7.05
N PRO A 45 8.46 2.97 -8.32
CA PRO A 45 7.91 2.10 -9.36
C PRO A 45 8.57 0.72 -9.31
N ASP A 46 7.78 -0.31 -9.59
CA ASP A 46 8.29 -1.67 -9.61
C ASP A 46 7.78 -2.32 -10.90
N GLY A 47 8.29 -1.88 -12.01
CA GLY A 47 7.84 -2.31 -13.32
C GLY A 47 6.78 -1.37 -13.87
N GLN A 48 6.12 -1.78 -14.93
CA GLN A 48 5.15 -0.93 -15.61
C GLN A 48 3.82 -0.83 -14.88
N ASP A 49 3.42 -1.94 -14.28
CA ASP A 49 2.06 -2.03 -13.75
C ASP A 49 1.98 -2.03 -12.24
N VAL A 50 3.10 -1.93 -11.57
CA VAL A 50 3.15 -2.02 -10.11
C VAL A 50 3.98 -0.89 -9.55
N LEU A 51 3.57 -0.35 -8.41
CA LEU A 51 4.38 0.59 -7.67
C LEU A 51 4.18 0.35 -6.19
N TRP A 52 5.07 0.89 -5.37
CA TRP A 52 4.90 0.84 -3.92
C TRP A 52 4.79 2.24 -3.37
N ARG A 53 4.06 2.37 -2.27
CA ARG A 53 4.16 3.53 -1.41
C ARG A 53 4.59 3.06 -0.05
N GLU A 54 5.58 3.73 0.51
CA GLU A 54 6.16 3.29 1.79
C GLU A 54 6.40 4.47 2.71
N LYS A 55 6.04 4.30 3.98
CA LYS A 55 6.32 5.28 5.02
C LYS A 55 6.44 4.54 6.34
N ASP A 56 7.49 4.88 7.12
CA ASP A 56 7.70 4.33 8.47
C ASP A 56 7.64 2.81 8.51
N GLY A 57 8.18 2.18 7.48
CA GLY A 57 8.24 0.72 7.44
C GLY A 57 6.98 0.03 6.97
N VAL A 58 5.98 0.78 6.56
CA VAL A 58 4.75 0.20 6.00
C VAL A 58 4.76 0.38 4.50
N ARG A 59 4.71 -0.71 3.77
CA ARG A 59 4.76 -0.69 2.30
C ARG A 59 3.43 -1.17 1.74
N VAL A 60 2.88 -0.38 0.82
CA VAL A 60 1.64 -0.71 0.12
C VAL A 60 2.01 -0.97 -1.33
N VAL A 61 1.70 -2.17 -1.82
CA VAL A 61 1.99 -2.54 -3.21
C VAL A 61 0.72 -2.34 -4.01
N ILE A 62 0.81 -1.51 -5.04
CA ILE A 62 -0.36 -1.07 -5.78
C ILE A 62 -0.25 -1.46 -7.25
N LEU A 63 -1.32 -2.06 -7.78
CA LEU A 63 -1.40 -2.40 -9.19
C LEU A 63 -2.04 -1.25 -9.94
N ARG A 64 -1.39 -0.81 -11.01
CA ARG A 64 -1.95 0.23 -11.84
C ARG A 64 -2.86 -0.36 -12.90
N GLN A 65 -2.52 -1.54 -13.38
CA GLN A 65 -3.22 -2.18 -14.48
C GLN A 65 -3.35 -3.66 -14.20
N PRO A 66 -4.41 -4.27 -14.61
CA PRO A 66 -5.63 -3.64 -15.07
C PRO A 66 -6.35 -2.97 -13.91
N MET A 67 -7.28 -2.11 -14.22
CA MET A 67 -8.04 -1.42 -13.19
C MET A 67 -9.21 -2.31 -12.83
N PRO A 68 -9.08 -3.12 -11.80
CA PRO A 68 -10.16 -4.08 -11.48
C PRO A 68 -11.43 -3.42 -10.98
N PHE A 69 -11.32 -2.19 -10.51
CA PHE A 69 -12.48 -1.45 -10.04
C PHE A 69 -12.55 -0.14 -10.80
N LYS A 70 -13.73 0.29 -11.16
CA LYS A 70 -13.89 1.50 -11.93
C LYS A 70 -13.23 2.67 -11.26
N GLY A 71 -12.28 3.25 -11.96
CA GLY A 71 -11.62 4.45 -11.48
C GLY A 71 -10.74 4.26 -10.25
N ALA A 72 -10.39 3.04 -9.92
CA ALA A 72 -9.56 2.80 -8.74
C ALA A 72 -8.42 1.84 -9.05
N MET A 73 -7.27 2.09 -8.44
CA MET A 73 -6.16 1.15 -8.47
C MET A 73 -6.37 0.16 -7.32
N LEU A 74 -5.74 -1.00 -7.41
CA LEU A 74 -5.86 -2.02 -6.38
C LEU A 74 -4.61 -2.07 -5.52
N ALA A 75 -4.76 -1.84 -4.21
CA ALA A 75 -3.69 -2.11 -3.27
C ALA A 75 -3.70 -3.62 -3.05
N LYS A 76 -2.79 -4.31 -3.73
CA LYS A 76 -2.81 -5.76 -3.79
C LYS A 76 -2.31 -6.38 -2.50
N THR A 77 -1.37 -5.73 -1.82
CA THR A 77 -0.87 -6.20 -0.53
C THR A 77 -0.29 -5.04 0.26
N VAL A 78 -0.25 -5.22 1.58
CA VAL A 78 0.35 -4.26 2.50
C VAL A 78 1.16 -5.08 3.48
N TYR A 79 2.38 -4.68 3.75
CA TYR A 79 3.19 -5.41 4.72
C TYR A 79 4.19 -4.50 5.41
N ARG A 80 4.75 -4.98 6.50
CA ARG A 80 5.74 -4.22 7.24
C ARG A 80 7.11 -4.59 6.73
N VAL A 81 7.87 -3.57 6.33
CA VAL A 81 9.22 -3.77 5.85
C VAL A 81 10.13 -3.83 7.06
N ARG A 82 10.93 -4.87 7.13
CA ARG A 82 11.83 -5.00 8.25
C ARG A 82 13.15 -4.36 7.96
N PRO A 83 13.50 -3.42 8.78
CA PRO A 83 14.74 -2.72 8.54
C PRO A 83 15.89 -3.57 8.97
N ALA A 84 15.61 -4.58 9.54
CA ALA A 84 16.61 -5.30 10.10
C ALA A 84 17.68 -5.63 9.34
N ALA A 85 17.37 -5.57 8.24
CA ALA A 85 18.44 -5.82 7.52
C ALA A 85 19.52 -5.13 8.12
N ARG A 86 19.23 -4.19 8.73
CA ARG A 86 20.17 -3.46 9.19
C ARG A 86 20.56 -3.90 10.33
N ALA A 87 20.40 -4.02 10.53
CA ALA A 87 20.85 -4.23 11.54
C ALA A 87 21.75 -5.07 11.65
N THR A 88 21.92 -5.25 11.56
CA THR A 88 22.60 -5.86 11.80
C THR A 88 23.57 -5.76 11.86
N LYS A 89 23.40 -5.50 11.76
CA LYS A 89 24.15 -5.52 11.83
C LYS A 89 24.73 -5.40 11.91
#